data_6073fad1815852fce88483ea617dcf0e
#
_entry.id   6073fad1815852fce88483ea617dcf0e
#
_cell.length_a   1.000
_cell.length_b   1.000
_cell.length_c   1.000
_cell.angle_alpha   90.00
_cell.angle_beta   90.00
_cell.angle_gamma   90.00
#
_symmetry.space_group_name_H-M   'P 1'
#
loop_
_entity.id
_entity.type
_entity.pdbx_description
1 polymer ?
#
loop_
_entity_poly.entity_id
_entity_poly.type
_entity_poly.pdbx_seq_one_letter_code
_entity_poly.pdbx_strand_id
1 'polypeptide(L)'
;MAVLFDICRTSQTKVIIFQKTNLRQLKPKRQFMKDAKQFLQEANAVVPRISAADGIAKHGAGNSLFIDVRDSGDIAKSGTIAGALRIPRGFLEFAADENLPYFNAGLSKDADIVLVCGAGGQAALAGKTLKEMGYQNVCNVGGISDWIAAGGKSEA
;
A
#
# COMPACT_ATOMS: atom_id res chain seq x y z
N MET A 1 -59.60 39.38 -49.96
CA MET A 1 -58.61 40.07 -49.08
C MET A 1 -57.46 39.16 -48.92
N ALA A 2 -56.38 39.42 -49.63
CA ALA A 2 -55.18 38.64 -49.66
C ALA A 2 -54.19 39.27 -48.69
N VAL A 3 -53.63 38.47 -47.79
CA VAL A 3 -52.51 38.89 -46.95
C VAL A 3 -51.29 38.11 -47.40
N LEU A 4 -50.36 38.85 -48.01
CA LEU A 4 -49.02 38.34 -48.38
C LEU A 4 -48.20 38.02 -47.14
N PHE A 5 -47.63 36.81 -47.11
CA PHE A 5 -46.57 36.46 -46.23
C PHE A 5 -45.23 36.71 -46.91
N ASP A 6 -44.49 37.69 -46.43
CA ASP A 6 -43.11 37.94 -46.82
C ASP A 6 -42.20 36.88 -46.15
N ILE A 7 -41.60 36.06 -46.99
CA ILE A 7 -40.59 35.12 -46.56
C ILE A 7 -39.24 35.83 -46.66
N CYS A 8 -38.76 36.36 -45.52
CA CYS A 8 -37.42 36.88 -45.44
C CYS A 8 -36.42 35.72 -45.31
N ARG A 9 -35.80 35.41 -46.44
CA ARG A 9 -34.74 34.42 -46.57
C ARG A 9 -33.41 35.06 -46.18
N THR A 10 -32.93 34.88 -44.93
CA THR A 10 -31.56 35.17 -44.60
C THR A 10 -30.77 33.88 -44.39
N SER A 11 -30.10 33.48 -45.46
CA SER A 11 -29.09 32.46 -45.48
C SER A 11 -27.85 32.97 -44.69
N GLN A 12 -27.70 32.56 -43.44
CA GLN A 12 -26.43 32.69 -42.73
C GLN A 12 -25.71 31.35 -42.70
N THR A 13 -24.91 31.13 -43.73
CA THR A 13 -23.92 30.08 -43.74
C THR A 13 -22.88 30.41 -42.65
N LYS A 14 -23.02 29.78 -41.46
CA LYS A 14 -21.96 29.81 -40.46
C LYS A 14 -20.79 29.01 -41.01
N VAL A 15 -19.81 29.73 -41.53
CA VAL A 15 -18.46 29.17 -41.78
C VAL A 15 -17.86 28.82 -40.45
N ILE A 16 -17.86 27.53 -40.12
CA ILE A 16 -17.10 27.02 -38.96
C ILE A 16 -15.64 27.09 -39.36
N ILE A 17 -14.98 28.15 -38.92
CA ILE A 17 -13.54 28.25 -39.02
C ILE A 17 -12.99 27.22 -38.04
N PHE A 18 -12.57 26.07 -38.57
CA PHE A 18 -11.77 25.12 -37.85
C PHE A 18 -10.44 25.81 -37.57
N GLN A 19 -10.34 26.47 -36.41
CA GLN A 19 -9.02 26.87 -35.87
C GLN A 19 -8.24 25.59 -35.73
N LYS A 20 -7.18 25.42 -36.52
CA LYS A 20 -6.15 24.41 -36.34
C LYS A 20 -5.53 24.67 -34.97
N THR A 21 -6.15 24.11 -33.94
CA THR A 21 -5.57 24.02 -32.59
C THR A 21 -4.25 23.29 -32.75
N ASN A 22 -3.21 23.95 -32.39
CA ASN A 22 -1.83 23.55 -32.56
C ASN A 22 -1.61 22.32 -31.63
N LEU A 23 -1.81 21.12 -32.14
CA LEU A 23 -1.64 19.82 -31.46
C LEU A 23 -0.21 19.58 -30.92
N ARG A 24 0.71 20.54 -31.19
CA ARG A 24 2.09 20.49 -30.68
C ARG A 24 2.25 20.92 -29.21
N GLN A 25 1.20 21.43 -28.56
CA GLN A 25 1.27 21.88 -27.15
C GLN A 25 0.70 20.87 -26.14
N LEU A 26 0.13 19.78 -26.58
CA LEU A 26 -0.20 18.66 -25.71
C LEU A 26 1.05 17.78 -25.50
N LYS A 27 2.06 18.32 -24.79
CA LYS A 27 2.96 17.41 -24.06
C LYS A 27 2.05 16.59 -23.15
N PRO A 28 2.04 15.23 -23.25
CA PRO A 28 1.30 14.45 -22.30
C PRO A 28 1.76 14.92 -20.92
N LYS A 29 0.82 15.35 -20.05
CA LYS A 29 1.14 15.56 -18.64
C LYS A 29 1.88 14.31 -18.25
N ARG A 30 3.16 14.41 -17.91
CA ARG A 30 3.96 13.30 -17.38
C ARG A 30 3.08 12.74 -16.26
N GLN A 31 2.40 11.64 -16.56
CA GLN A 31 1.62 10.94 -15.56
C GLN A 31 2.62 10.69 -14.45
N PHE A 32 2.35 11.21 -13.26
CA PHE A 32 3.27 11.19 -12.12
C PHE A 32 3.52 9.71 -11.81
N MET A 33 4.57 9.15 -12.42
CA MET A 33 5.01 7.80 -12.10
C MET A 33 5.71 7.89 -10.75
N LYS A 34 5.18 7.19 -9.77
CA LYS A 34 5.78 7.11 -8.44
C LYS A 34 7.02 6.24 -8.50
N ASP A 35 8.06 6.71 -7.89
CA ASP A 35 9.26 5.91 -7.61
C ASP A 35 9.13 5.18 -6.26
N ALA A 36 10.08 4.28 -5.97
CA ALA A 36 10.08 3.52 -4.73
C ALA A 36 10.13 4.40 -3.48
N LYS A 37 10.80 5.56 -3.57
CA LYS A 37 10.90 6.52 -2.47
C LYS A 37 9.54 7.12 -2.13
N GLN A 38 8.76 7.48 -3.16
CA GLN A 38 7.40 8.02 -2.97
C GLN A 38 6.46 6.97 -2.37
N PHE A 39 6.52 5.71 -2.84
CA PHE A 39 5.76 4.62 -2.22
C PHE A 39 6.10 4.44 -0.74
N LEU A 40 7.39 4.47 -0.38
CA LEU A 40 7.83 4.37 1.01
C LEU A 40 7.41 5.58 1.85
N GLN A 41 7.46 6.80 1.32
CA GLN A 41 6.98 7.98 2.01
C GLN A 41 5.50 7.89 2.35
N GLU A 42 4.67 7.48 1.38
CA GLU A 42 3.23 7.28 1.60
C GLU A 42 2.96 6.17 2.62
N ALA A 43 3.70 5.07 2.57
CA ALA A 43 3.55 3.98 3.52
C ALA A 43 3.92 4.41 4.95
N ASN A 44 5.05 5.08 5.12
CA ASN A 44 5.50 5.58 6.42
C ASN A 44 4.60 6.69 7.00
N ALA A 45 3.83 7.39 6.16
CA ALA A 45 2.86 8.38 6.62
C ALA A 45 1.64 7.75 7.31
N VAL A 46 1.30 6.50 6.99
CA VAL A 46 0.11 5.80 7.51
C VAL A 46 0.42 4.61 8.40
N VAL A 47 1.65 4.07 8.34
CA VAL A 47 2.10 2.93 9.14
C VAL A 47 3.11 3.43 10.17
N PRO A 48 2.74 3.52 11.46
CA PRO A 48 3.67 3.94 12.50
C PRO A 48 4.87 3.00 12.58
N ARG A 49 6.08 3.57 12.65
CA ARG A 49 7.27 2.82 12.99
C ARG A 49 7.47 2.86 14.50
N ILE A 50 7.63 1.70 15.11
CA ILE A 50 7.97 1.54 16.53
C ILE A 50 9.43 1.11 16.69
N SER A 51 9.99 1.35 17.85
CA SER A 51 11.34 0.86 18.19
C SER A 51 11.35 -0.66 18.40
N ALA A 52 12.53 -1.28 18.27
CA ALA A 52 12.68 -2.69 18.60
C ALA A 52 12.32 -2.97 20.07
N ALA A 53 12.66 -2.05 20.99
CA ALA A 53 12.32 -2.16 22.42
C ALA A 53 10.79 -2.17 22.65
N ASP A 54 10.04 -1.27 22.00
CA ASP A 54 8.58 -1.25 22.08
C ASP A 54 7.98 -2.52 21.46
N GLY A 55 8.55 -3.00 20.35
CA GLY A 55 8.17 -4.26 19.75
C GLY A 55 8.39 -5.46 20.69
N ILE A 56 9.53 -5.51 21.37
CA ILE A 56 9.84 -6.55 22.37
C ILE A 56 8.85 -6.51 23.53
N ALA A 57 8.48 -5.33 24.00
CA ALA A 57 7.46 -5.18 25.03
C ALA A 57 6.10 -5.71 24.57
N LYS A 58 5.67 -5.37 23.34
CA LYS A 58 4.45 -5.93 22.73
C LYS A 58 4.50 -7.45 22.57
N HIS A 59 5.63 -7.99 22.15
CA HIS A 59 5.85 -9.44 22.03
C HIS A 59 5.72 -10.15 23.38
N GLY A 60 6.33 -9.58 24.43
CA GLY A 60 6.24 -10.09 25.79
C GLY A 60 4.83 -10.04 26.39
N ALA A 61 4.02 -9.06 25.99
CA ALA A 61 2.62 -8.94 26.40
C ALA A 61 1.70 -10.00 25.78
N GLY A 62 2.07 -10.57 24.62
CA GLY A 62 1.38 -11.68 23.98
C GLY A 62 0.06 -11.34 23.26
N ASN A 63 -0.27 -10.05 23.09
CA ASN A 63 -1.53 -9.61 22.49
C ASN A 63 -1.36 -9.10 21.05
N SER A 64 -0.15 -9.10 20.52
CA SER A 64 0.15 -8.63 19.16
C SER A 64 0.49 -9.80 18.24
N LEU A 65 0.03 -9.72 17.02
CA LEU A 65 0.35 -10.67 15.96
C LEU A 65 1.59 -10.16 15.20
N PHE A 66 2.68 -10.89 15.26
CA PHE A 66 3.89 -10.58 14.50
C PHE A 66 3.87 -11.27 13.15
N ILE A 67 4.24 -10.52 12.08
CA ILE A 67 4.30 -11.06 10.71
C ILE A 67 5.65 -10.66 10.09
N ASP A 68 6.41 -11.66 9.68
CA ASP A 68 7.60 -11.47 8.86
C ASP A 68 7.20 -11.52 7.38
N VAL A 69 7.42 -10.40 6.68
CA VAL A 69 7.04 -10.27 5.26
C VAL A 69 8.19 -10.53 4.29
N ARG A 70 9.30 -11.09 4.78
CA ARG A 70 10.43 -11.50 3.94
C ARG A 70 10.14 -12.83 3.24
N ASP A 71 10.93 -13.09 2.22
CA ASP A 71 10.92 -14.39 1.56
C ASP A 71 11.56 -15.47 2.44
N SER A 72 11.14 -16.72 2.26
CA SER A 72 11.59 -17.86 3.07
C SER A 72 13.10 -18.05 3.04
N GLY A 73 13.76 -17.74 1.91
CA GLY A 73 15.22 -17.82 1.78
C GLY A 73 15.99 -16.83 2.67
N ASP A 74 15.41 -15.66 2.94
CA ASP A 74 16.01 -14.68 3.87
C ASP A 74 15.74 -15.04 5.34
N ILE A 75 14.55 -15.58 5.62
CA ILE A 75 14.21 -16.09 6.94
C ILE A 75 15.12 -17.25 7.31
N ALA A 76 15.37 -18.19 6.40
CA ALA A 76 16.24 -19.34 6.63
C ALA A 76 17.70 -18.94 6.98
N LYS A 77 18.17 -17.78 6.51
CA LYS A 77 19.54 -17.30 6.78
C LYS A 77 19.70 -16.66 8.16
N SER A 78 18.69 -15.96 8.66
CA SER A 78 18.79 -15.10 9.84
C SER A 78 17.76 -15.40 10.93
N GLY A 79 16.87 -16.36 10.72
CA GLY A 79 15.71 -16.57 11.59
C GLY A 79 14.68 -15.46 11.49
N THR A 80 13.65 -15.54 12.32
CA THR A 80 12.57 -14.57 12.44
C THR A 80 12.23 -14.30 13.92
N ILE A 81 11.29 -13.40 14.17
CA ILE A 81 10.71 -13.18 15.51
C ILE A 81 9.99 -14.47 15.95
N ALA A 82 10.25 -14.93 17.17
CA ALA A 82 9.65 -16.15 17.69
C ALA A 82 8.11 -16.08 17.66
N GLY A 83 7.47 -17.08 17.05
CA GLY A 83 6.01 -17.15 16.86
C GLY A 83 5.44 -16.21 15.80
N ALA A 84 6.24 -15.55 15.00
CA ALA A 84 5.77 -14.72 13.92
C ALA A 84 5.20 -15.56 12.77
N LEU A 85 4.09 -15.11 12.19
CA LEU A 85 3.61 -15.64 10.92
C LEU A 85 4.60 -15.27 9.81
N ARG A 86 4.89 -16.23 8.94
CA ARG A 86 5.79 -16.04 7.79
C ARG A 86 4.94 -15.88 6.54
N ILE A 87 4.63 -14.65 6.18
CA ILE A 87 3.79 -14.32 5.02
C ILE A 87 4.57 -13.38 4.11
N PRO A 88 5.17 -13.88 3.02
CA PRO A 88 5.94 -13.06 2.09
C PRO A 88 5.12 -11.88 1.57
N ARG A 89 5.78 -10.72 1.39
CA ARG A 89 5.12 -9.48 0.94
C ARG A 89 4.28 -9.70 -0.33
N GLY A 90 4.73 -10.55 -1.26
CA GLY A 90 4.01 -10.83 -2.51
C GLY A 90 2.77 -11.72 -2.35
N PHE A 91 2.52 -12.27 -1.16
CA PHE A 91 1.37 -13.13 -0.88
C PHE A 91 0.41 -12.54 0.18
N LEU A 92 0.77 -11.41 0.77
CA LEU A 92 0.08 -10.85 1.92
C LEU A 92 -1.38 -10.54 1.65
N GLU A 93 -1.71 -9.95 0.50
CA GLU A 93 -3.07 -9.60 0.11
C GLU A 93 -3.97 -10.84 0.02
N PHE A 94 -3.43 -11.93 -0.50
CA PHE A 94 -4.18 -13.20 -0.60
C PHE A 94 -4.42 -13.84 0.76
N ALA A 95 -3.41 -13.77 1.65
CA ALA A 95 -3.53 -14.28 3.01
C ALA A 95 -4.44 -13.41 3.91
N ALA A 96 -4.65 -12.16 3.54
CA ALA A 96 -5.41 -11.19 4.32
C ALA A 96 -6.86 -10.99 3.83
N ASP A 97 -7.27 -11.64 2.74
CA ASP A 97 -8.64 -11.56 2.21
C ASP A 97 -9.45 -12.78 2.63
N GLU A 98 -10.43 -12.54 3.51
CA GLU A 98 -11.33 -13.58 4.05
C GLU A 98 -12.22 -14.27 3.01
N ASN A 99 -12.34 -13.70 1.81
CA ASN A 99 -13.12 -14.30 0.73
C ASN A 99 -12.29 -15.28 -0.12
N LEU A 100 -10.99 -15.40 0.17
CA LEU A 100 -10.09 -16.27 -0.60
C LEU A 100 -9.77 -17.58 0.16
N PRO A 101 -9.55 -18.69 -0.57
CA PRO A 101 -9.18 -19.96 0.04
C PRO A 101 -7.79 -19.94 0.72
N TYR A 102 -7.01 -18.90 0.49
CA TYR A 102 -5.67 -18.70 1.06
C TYR A 102 -5.69 -17.85 2.34
N PHE A 103 -6.87 -17.45 2.80
CA PHE A 103 -7.02 -16.64 4.00
C PHE A 103 -6.38 -17.30 5.22
N ASN A 104 -5.56 -16.53 5.89
CA ASN A 104 -4.97 -16.96 7.16
C ASN A 104 -5.89 -16.52 8.32
N ALA A 105 -6.54 -17.49 8.96
CA ALA A 105 -7.49 -17.24 10.04
C ALA A 105 -6.88 -16.55 11.27
N GLY A 106 -5.55 -16.47 11.38
CA GLY A 106 -4.86 -15.66 12.39
C GLY A 106 -4.95 -14.15 12.13
N LEU A 107 -5.31 -13.73 10.90
CA LEU A 107 -5.44 -12.34 10.52
C LEU A 107 -6.86 -11.84 10.81
N SER A 108 -7.04 -11.13 11.92
CA SER A 108 -8.28 -10.41 12.22
C SER A 108 -8.12 -8.92 11.92
N LYS A 109 -9.19 -8.27 11.43
CA LYS A 109 -9.19 -6.82 11.15
C LYS A 109 -8.90 -5.97 12.38
N ASP A 110 -9.23 -6.47 13.56
CA ASP A 110 -9.03 -5.80 14.85
C ASP A 110 -7.71 -6.18 15.54
N ALA A 111 -6.96 -7.15 14.97
CA ALA A 111 -5.70 -7.60 15.56
C ALA A 111 -4.67 -6.47 15.61
N ASP A 112 -3.89 -6.41 16.68
CA ASP A 112 -2.71 -5.55 16.78
C ASP A 112 -1.54 -6.21 16.05
N ILE A 113 -1.27 -5.76 14.82
CA ILE A 113 -0.31 -6.36 13.90
C ILE A 113 1.01 -5.62 13.92
N VAL A 114 2.09 -6.35 14.13
CA VAL A 114 3.48 -5.85 14.10
C VAL A 114 4.21 -6.51 12.94
N LEU A 115 4.62 -5.71 11.96
CA LEU A 115 5.32 -6.18 10.77
C LEU A 115 6.83 -6.03 10.91
N VAL A 116 7.56 -7.03 10.44
CA VAL A 116 9.03 -7.02 10.35
C VAL A 116 9.49 -7.42 8.96
N CYS A 117 10.65 -6.90 8.54
CA CYS A 117 11.35 -7.38 7.35
C CYS A 117 12.87 -7.20 7.51
N GLY A 118 13.64 -7.10 6.41
CA GLY A 118 15.09 -6.90 6.47
C GLY A 118 15.51 -5.55 7.05
N ALA A 119 14.84 -4.46 6.68
CA ALA A 119 15.19 -3.08 7.06
C ALA A 119 13.98 -2.17 7.33
N GLY A 120 12.77 -2.71 7.30
CA GLY A 120 11.52 -1.98 7.54
C GLY A 120 10.81 -1.45 6.28
N GLY A 121 11.43 -1.43 5.11
CA GLY A 121 10.81 -0.91 3.89
C GLY A 121 9.66 -1.79 3.38
N GLN A 122 9.87 -3.09 3.23
CA GLN A 122 8.82 -4.03 2.85
C GLN A 122 7.70 -4.06 3.89
N ALA A 123 8.03 -4.00 5.18
CA ALA A 123 7.08 -3.96 6.28
C ALA A 123 6.19 -2.69 6.23
N ALA A 124 6.77 -1.53 5.89
CA ALA A 124 5.98 -0.30 5.70
C ALA A 124 4.98 -0.44 4.55
N LEU A 125 5.43 -0.93 3.38
CA LEU A 125 4.56 -1.16 2.22
C LEU A 125 3.46 -2.20 2.53
N ALA A 126 3.81 -3.30 3.21
CA ALA A 126 2.88 -4.32 3.68
C ALA A 126 1.81 -3.72 4.60
N GLY A 127 2.24 -2.91 5.57
CA GLY A 127 1.33 -2.26 6.51
C GLY A 127 0.35 -1.29 5.83
N LYS A 128 0.82 -0.53 4.84
CA LYS A 128 -0.07 0.32 4.03
C LYS A 128 -1.13 -0.51 3.33
N THR A 129 -0.74 -1.60 2.69
CA THR A 129 -1.70 -2.53 2.05
C THR A 129 -2.72 -3.08 3.03
N LEU A 130 -2.29 -3.57 4.19
CA LEU A 130 -3.22 -4.06 5.21
C LEU A 130 -4.19 -2.99 5.68
N LYS A 131 -3.73 -1.75 5.88
CA LYS A 131 -4.62 -0.62 6.23
C LYS A 131 -5.64 -0.32 5.14
N GLU A 132 -5.25 -0.36 3.87
CA GLU A 132 -6.15 -0.22 2.72
C GLU A 132 -7.16 -1.38 2.64
N MET A 133 -6.81 -2.56 3.14
CA MET A 133 -7.69 -3.72 3.28
C MET A 133 -8.56 -3.69 4.56
N GLY A 134 -8.50 -2.61 5.37
CA GLY A 134 -9.35 -2.40 6.54
C GLY A 134 -8.77 -2.87 7.88
N TYR A 135 -7.51 -3.30 7.94
CA TYR A 135 -6.83 -3.61 9.21
C TYR A 135 -6.50 -2.31 9.96
N GLN A 136 -6.98 -2.18 11.19
CA GLN A 136 -6.92 -0.91 11.93
C GLN A 136 -5.56 -0.71 12.63
N ASN A 137 -5.07 -1.73 13.31
CA ASN A 137 -3.93 -1.63 14.22
C ASN A 137 -2.69 -2.29 13.59
N VAL A 138 -1.99 -1.55 12.73
CA VAL A 138 -0.79 -2.07 12.03
C VAL A 138 0.37 -1.13 12.27
N CYS A 139 1.49 -1.68 12.73
CA CYS A 139 2.75 -0.96 12.88
C CYS A 139 3.94 -1.75 12.32
N ASN A 140 5.09 -1.10 12.22
CA ASN A 140 6.31 -1.61 11.61
C ASN A 140 7.44 -1.53 12.64
N VAL A 141 7.99 -2.67 13.06
CA VAL A 141 9.11 -2.72 14.02
C VAL A 141 10.49 -2.58 13.36
N GLY A 142 10.52 -2.55 12.03
CA GLY A 142 11.77 -2.32 11.28
C GLY A 142 12.43 -3.58 10.78
N GLY A 143 13.75 -3.69 11.01
CA GLY A 143 14.58 -4.78 10.53
C GLY A 143 14.75 -5.88 11.57
N ILE A 144 14.85 -7.13 11.10
CA ILE A 144 15.12 -8.27 11.97
C ILE A 144 16.47 -8.17 12.68
N SER A 145 17.47 -7.55 12.05
CA SER A 145 18.77 -7.31 12.68
C SER A 145 18.66 -6.39 13.89
N ASP A 146 17.86 -5.33 13.81
CA ASP A 146 17.64 -4.40 14.92
C ASP A 146 16.90 -5.10 16.07
N TRP A 147 15.94 -5.96 15.74
CA TRP A 147 15.21 -6.81 16.69
C TRP A 147 16.15 -7.72 17.48
N ILE A 148 17.01 -8.47 16.76
CA ILE A 148 17.97 -9.39 17.38
C ILE A 148 19.00 -8.62 18.22
N ALA A 149 19.53 -7.50 17.71
CA ALA A 149 20.50 -6.66 18.43
C ALA A 149 19.91 -6.08 19.73
N ALA A 150 18.61 -5.81 19.76
CA ALA A 150 17.90 -5.36 20.96
C ALA A 150 17.56 -6.49 21.95
N GLY A 151 17.93 -7.73 21.66
CA GLY A 151 17.65 -8.89 22.52
C GLY A 151 16.25 -9.50 22.36
N GLY A 152 15.58 -9.21 21.26
CA GLY A 152 14.27 -9.80 20.94
C GLY A 152 14.35 -11.31 20.69
N LYS A 153 13.36 -12.05 21.17
CA LYS A 153 13.31 -13.51 20.96
C LYS A 153 13.16 -13.82 19.48
N SER A 154 13.98 -14.71 18.99
CA SER A 154 13.98 -15.18 17.60
C SER A 154 13.97 -16.71 17.52
N GLU A 155 13.56 -17.22 16.35
CA GLU A 155 13.56 -18.63 15.99
C GLU A 155 14.08 -18.82 14.55
N ALA A 156 14.49 -20.05 14.22
CA ALA A 156 15.00 -20.40 12.88
C ALA A 156 13.87 -20.49 11.82
#